data_a6681515b16223130e4b2072c6aae784
#
_entry.id   a6681515b16223130e4b2072c6aae784
#
_cell.length_a   1.000
_cell.length_b   1.000
_cell.length_c   1.000
_cell.angle_alpha   90.00
_cell.angle_beta   90.00
_cell.angle_gamma   90.00
#
_symmetry.space_group_name_H-M   'P 1'
#
loop_
_entity.id
_entity.type
_entity.pdbx_description
1 polymer ?
#
loop_
_entity_poly.entity_id
_entity_poly.type
_entity_poly.pdbx_seq_one_letter_code
_entity_poly.pdbx_strand_id
1 'polypeptide(L)'
;MRRRQDSPHVEALQDTLLELVTGEAMGGTGLSNAMKSITGIEENRLKARPDGDDFIVDGMLPWVSNLGPDHHFCAMAEVQTDDGPRELMFLANCQDDGISLSPCPTFSGMEGTATLGLGFSGHRVPARNIVACPARPYVAGIRAAFVLLQCGIGWGVIQGAIDSMREVEASLGHVNRFLDDQPDALQAELDAIVARVQKLAATPFETSNAFFIEVYIITNNLIISHYNNLLKIIL
;
A
#
# COMPACT_ATOMS: atom_id res chain seq x y z
N MET A 1 12.94 15.97 -0.50
CA MET A 1 14.39 15.68 -0.59
C MET A 1 15.17 15.79 0.73
N ARG A 2 14.57 16.23 1.88
CA ARG A 2 15.29 16.46 3.16
C ARG A 2 15.29 15.29 4.16
N ARG A 3 14.69 14.13 3.88
CA ARG A 3 14.64 12.96 4.81
C ARG A 3 15.50 11.76 4.43
N ARG A 4 16.37 11.90 3.44
CA ARG A 4 17.36 10.88 3.06
C ARG A 4 18.50 10.67 4.07
N GLN A 5 18.62 11.54 5.08
CA GLN A 5 19.79 11.54 5.98
C GLN A 5 19.64 10.68 7.24
N ASP A 6 18.45 10.13 7.50
CA ASP A 6 18.19 9.44 8.78
C ASP A 6 18.31 7.90 8.69
N SER A 7 18.54 7.32 7.52
CA SER A 7 18.84 5.90 7.39
C SER A 7 20.36 5.71 7.28
N PRO A 8 20.98 4.89 8.13
CA PRO A 8 22.42 4.65 8.09
C PRO A 8 22.89 3.93 6.80
N HIS A 9 21.96 3.44 5.95
CA HIS A 9 22.25 2.61 4.78
C HIS A 9 21.63 3.14 3.49
N VAL A 10 21.45 4.46 3.39
CA VAL A 10 20.82 5.10 2.22
C VAL A 10 21.47 4.72 0.89
N GLU A 11 22.81 4.61 0.87
CA GLU A 11 23.52 4.26 -0.37
C GLU A 11 23.20 2.85 -0.85
N ALA A 12 23.12 1.87 0.05
CA ALA A 12 22.80 0.48 -0.30
C ALA A 12 21.37 0.31 -0.85
N LEU A 13 20.43 1.17 -0.42
CA LEU A 13 19.05 1.17 -0.90
C LEU A 13 18.87 1.98 -2.19
N GLN A 14 19.85 2.78 -2.61
CA GLN A 14 19.74 3.64 -3.79
C GLN A 14 19.68 2.84 -5.08
N ASP A 15 20.48 1.79 -5.20
CA ASP A 15 20.53 0.95 -6.42
C ASP A 15 19.17 0.26 -6.63
N THR A 16 18.63 -0.38 -5.61
CA THR A 16 17.28 -0.98 -5.67
C THR A 16 16.20 0.05 -5.94
N LEU A 17 16.30 1.25 -5.36
CA LEU A 17 15.36 2.34 -5.65
C LEU A 17 15.45 2.77 -7.11
N LEU A 18 16.65 2.83 -7.69
CA LEU A 18 16.85 3.18 -9.10
C LEU A 18 16.21 2.13 -10.00
N GLU A 19 16.47 0.85 -9.76
CA GLU A 19 15.87 -0.26 -10.51
C GLU A 19 14.32 -0.23 -10.45
N LEU A 20 13.74 0.05 -9.28
CA LEU A 20 12.29 0.18 -9.12
C LEU A 20 11.73 1.41 -9.86
N VAL A 21 12.44 2.54 -9.86
CA VAL A 21 12.00 3.79 -10.52
C VAL A 21 12.13 3.70 -12.03
N THR A 22 13.16 3.02 -12.53
CA THR A 22 13.36 2.79 -13.99
C THR A 22 12.48 1.67 -14.54
N GLY A 23 11.88 0.86 -13.66
CA GLY A 23 11.07 -0.30 -14.05
C GLY A 23 11.91 -1.54 -14.42
N GLU A 24 13.20 -1.52 -14.12
CA GLU A 24 14.09 -2.70 -14.28
C GLU A 24 13.80 -3.76 -13.22
N ALA A 25 13.28 -3.36 -12.07
CA ALA A 25 12.77 -4.25 -11.03
C ALA A 25 11.33 -3.89 -10.67
N MET A 26 10.60 -4.86 -10.14
CA MET A 26 9.26 -4.68 -9.59
C MET A 26 9.26 -4.86 -8.07
N GLY A 27 8.26 -4.31 -7.41
CA GLY A 27 8.19 -4.43 -5.96
C GLY A 27 6.79 -4.35 -5.38
N GLY A 28 6.62 -5.02 -4.25
CA GLY A 28 5.40 -5.04 -3.46
C GLY A 28 5.58 -4.43 -2.07
N THR A 29 4.48 -4.27 -1.35
CA THR A 29 4.49 -3.79 0.03
C THR A 29 3.78 -4.75 0.97
N GLY A 30 4.53 -5.38 1.87
CA GLY A 30 4.02 -6.24 2.95
C GLY A 30 3.71 -5.45 4.22
N LEU A 31 3.14 -4.24 4.12
CA LEU A 31 3.01 -3.32 5.24
C LEU A 31 1.63 -3.35 5.92
N SER A 32 0.60 -3.91 5.29
CA SER A 32 -0.79 -3.84 5.76
C SER A 32 -0.96 -4.40 7.18
N ASN A 33 -0.42 -5.59 7.47
CA ASN A 33 -0.50 -6.19 8.80
C ASN A 33 0.25 -5.35 9.85
N ALA A 34 1.47 -4.90 9.53
CA ALA A 34 2.26 -4.10 10.45
C ALA A 34 1.62 -2.73 10.76
N MET A 35 0.99 -2.09 9.77
CA MET A 35 0.25 -0.84 9.99
C MET A 35 -0.94 -1.03 10.94
N LYS A 36 -1.66 -2.13 10.83
CA LYS A 36 -2.73 -2.49 11.76
C LYS A 36 -2.19 -2.83 13.15
N SER A 37 -1.02 -3.47 13.23
CA SER A 37 -0.35 -3.75 14.50
C SER A 37 0.06 -2.46 15.21
N ILE A 38 0.63 -1.49 14.51
CA ILE A 38 0.99 -0.18 15.08
C ILE A 38 -0.24 0.53 15.70
N THR A 39 -1.41 0.33 15.13
CA THR A 39 -2.69 0.90 15.63
C THR A 39 -3.41 0.00 16.63
N GLY A 40 -2.86 -1.16 16.99
CA GLY A 40 -3.43 -2.08 17.97
C GLY A 40 -4.64 -2.89 17.47
N ILE A 41 -4.86 -2.95 16.14
CA ILE A 41 -5.99 -3.69 15.56
C ILE A 41 -5.70 -5.20 15.52
N GLU A 42 -4.45 -5.59 15.22
CA GLU A 42 -4.00 -6.98 15.18
C GLU A 42 -2.52 -7.09 15.58
N GLU A 43 -2.05 -8.30 15.89
CA GLU A 43 -0.63 -8.55 16.15
C GLU A 43 0.20 -8.52 14.86
N ASN A 44 1.46 -8.10 14.97
CA ASN A 44 2.41 -8.21 13.87
C ASN A 44 2.77 -9.69 13.64
N ARG A 45 2.53 -10.17 12.44
CA ARG A 45 2.74 -11.56 12.04
C ARG A 45 4.19 -11.91 11.75
N LEU A 46 5.02 -10.90 11.50
CA LEU A 46 6.45 -11.08 11.35
C LEU A 46 7.15 -10.75 12.67
N LYS A 47 7.96 -11.67 13.15
CA LYS A 47 8.79 -11.50 14.34
C LYS A 47 10.25 -11.50 13.92
N ALA A 48 11.03 -10.61 14.53
CA ALA A 48 12.45 -10.50 14.26
C ALA A 48 13.25 -10.59 15.56
N ARG A 49 14.43 -11.19 15.47
CA ARG A 49 15.41 -11.23 16.54
C ARG A 49 16.76 -10.70 16.06
N PRO A 50 17.50 -9.96 16.90
CA PRO A 50 18.83 -9.49 16.53
C PRO A 50 19.81 -10.66 16.28
N ASP A 51 20.75 -10.46 15.33
CA ASP A 51 21.85 -11.38 15.06
C ASP A 51 23.10 -10.55 14.65
N GLY A 52 23.82 -10.02 15.63
CA GLY A 52 24.84 -9.00 15.45
C GLY A 52 24.22 -7.68 14.99
N ASP A 53 24.69 -7.15 13.85
CA ASP A 53 24.14 -5.95 13.21
C ASP A 53 22.92 -6.25 12.31
N ASP A 54 22.64 -7.53 12.06
CA ASP A 54 21.57 -8.03 11.22
C ASP A 54 20.35 -8.44 12.07
N PHE A 55 19.28 -8.86 11.40
CA PHE A 55 18.11 -9.46 12.03
C PHE A 55 17.74 -10.76 11.35
N ILE A 56 17.18 -11.70 12.12
CA ILE A 56 16.55 -12.90 11.58
C ILE A 56 15.05 -12.76 11.72
N VAL A 57 14.33 -12.98 10.63
CA VAL A 57 12.87 -12.79 10.53
C VAL A 57 12.18 -14.11 10.27
N ASP A 58 11.11 -14.34 11.02
CA ASP A 58 10.20 -15.49 10.91
C ASP A 58 8.74 -15.02 10.85
N GLY A 59 7.88 -15.80 10.18
CA GLY A 59 6.45 -15.52 10.11
C GLY A 59 5.89 -15.63 8.71
N MET A 60 4.67 -15.11 8.51
CA MET A 60 3.98 -15.20 7.23
C MET A 60 3.01 -14.02 7.03
N LEU A 61 3.05 -13.43 5.84
CA LEU A 61 2.06 -12.49 5.35
C LEU A 61 1.17 -13.20 4.32
N PRO A 62 -0.14 -13.33 4.57
CA PRO A 62 -0.99 -14.16 3.72
C PRO A 62 -1.23 -13.55 2.33
N TRP A 63 -1.21 -12.22 2.20
CA TRP A 63 -1.55 -11.50 0.97
C TRP A 63 -0.65 -10.29 0.79
N VAL A 64 0.25 -10.41 -0.17
CA VAL A 64 1.11 -9.29 -0.60
C VAL A 64 0.98 -9.19 -2.12
N SER A 65 0.53 -8.06 -2.60
CA SER A 65 0.33 -7.81 -4.03
C SER A 65 1.62 -7.43 -4.74
N ASN A 66 1.64 -7.65 -6.04
CA ASN A 66 2.76 -7.37 -6.92
C ASN A 66 4.05 -8.13 -6.56
N LEU A 67 3.89 -9.42 -6.24
CA LEU A 67 5.01 -10.33 -5.99
C LEU A 67 5.27 -11.24 -7.19
N GLY A 68 6.54 -11.53 -7.40
CA GLY A 68 7.06 -12.49 -8.36
C GLY A 68 8.41 -13.01 -7.90
N PRO A 69 8.99 -14.01 -8.58
CA PRO A 69 10.20 -14.68 -8.12
C PRO A 69 11.39 -13.75 -7.87
N ASP A 70 11.48 -12.64 -8.64
CA ASP A 70 12.59 -11.67 -8.62
C ASP A 70 12.16 -10.29 -8.09
N HIS A 71 10.93 -10.17 -7.58
CA HIS A 71 10.42 -8.89 -7.10
C HIS A 71 11.00 -8.53 -5.72
N HIS A 72 11.24 -7.25 -5.53
CA HIS A 72 11.53 -6.69 -4.21
C HIS A 72 10.24 -6.48 -3.40
N PHE A 73 10.38 -6.42 -2.09
CA PHE A 73 9.29 -6.01 -1.22
C PHE A 73 9.81 -5.28 0.01
N CYS A 74 8.97 -4.38 0.52
CA CYS A 74 9.17 -3.75 1.81
C CYS A 74 8.26 -4.40 2.83
N ALA A 75 8.80 -4.81 3.98
CA ALA A 75 8.03 -5.41 5.07
C ALA A 75 8.42 -4.83 6.43
N MET A 76 7.59 -5.10 7.44
CA MET A 76 7.86 -4.71 8.82
C MET A 76 7.67 -5.89 9.76
N ALA A 77 8.68 -6.15 10.60
CA ALA A 77 8.64 -7.16 11.65
C ALA A 77 8.70 -6.51 13.03
N GLU A 78 8.17 -7.20 14.03
CA GLU A 78 8.30 -6.80 15.43
C GLU A 78 9.57 -7.40 16.02
N VAL A 79 10.38 -6.54 16.67
CA VAL A 79 11.58 -6.91 17.42
C VAL A 79 11.29 -6.72 18.89
N GLN A 80 11.43 -7.77 19.70
CA GLN A 80 11.38 -7.65 21.16
C GLN A 80 12.68 -7.07 21.67
N THR A 81 12.59 -6.04 22.50
CA THR A 81 13.73 -5.42 23.19
C THR A 81 13.42 -5.26 24.67
N ASP A 82 14.44 -4.99 25.50
CA ASP A 82 14.28 -4.79 26.94
C ASP A 82 13.35 -3.61 27.26
N ASP A 83 13.28 -2.61 26.37
CA ASP A 83 12.41 -1.44 26.50
C ASP A 83 10.99 -1.67 25.91
N GLY A 84 10.67 -2.91 25.48
CA GLY A 84 9.44 -3.29 24.81
C GLY A 84 9.58 -3.48 23.30
N PRO A 85 8.47 -3.80 22.61
CA PRO A 85 8.50 -4.10 21.18
C PRO A 85 8.84 -2.87 20.34
N ARG A 86 9.65 -3.07 19.30
CA ARG A 86 9.98 -2.06 18.27
C ARG A 86 9.69 -2.65 16.90
N GLU A 87 9.46 -1.79 15.92
CA GLU A 87 9.25 -2.21 14.53
C GLU A 87 10.55 -2.04 13.74
N LEU A 88 10.93 -3.12 13.04
CA LEU A 88 11.99 -3.17 12.04
C LEU A 88 11.35 -3.09 10.65
N MET A 89 11.64 -2.04 9.89
CA MET A 89 11.25 -1.91 8.49
C MET A 89 12.45 -2.22 7.60
N PHE A 90 12.26 -3.12 6.65
CA PHE A 90 13.35 -3.62 5.80
C PHE A 90 12.90 -3.86 4.37
N LEU A 91 13.89 -3.90 3.47
CA LEU A 91 13.74 -4.27 2.06
C LEU A 91 14.35 -5.65 1.84
N ALA A 92 13.69 -6.50 1.07
CA ALA A 92 14.19 -7.82 0.69
C ALA A 92 13.73 -8.17 -0.73
N ASN A 93 14.32 -9.25 -1.29
CA ASN A 93 13.92 -9.80 -2.58
C ASN A 93 13.25 -11.16 -2.37
N CYS A 94 12.30 -11.51 -3.23
CA CYS A 94 11.60 -12.79 -3.16
C CYS A 94 12.51 -14.00 -3.41
N GLN A 95 13.73 -13.82 -3.94
CA GLN A 95 14.76 -14.86 -4.12
C GLN A 95 15.67 -15.04 -2.91
N ASP A 96 15.58 -14.15 -1.91
CA ASP A 96 16.47 -14.24 -0.75
C ASP A 96 16.26 -15.54 0.02
N ASP A 97 17.33 -16.07 0.61
CA ASP A 97 17.29 -17.25 1.45
C ASP A 97 16.29 -17.07 2.61
N GLY A 98 15.50 -18.12 2.87
CA GLY A 98 14.48 -18.09 3.91
C GLY A 98 13.16 -17.42 3.50
N ILE A 99 13.03 -16.96 2.25
CA ILE A 99 11.79 -16.44 1.67
C ILE A 99 11.09 -17.55 0.87
N SER A 100 9.77 -17.59 0.97
CA SER A 100 8.93 -18.48 0.17
C SER A 100 7.67 -17.79 -0.29
N LEU A 101 7.29 -18.02 -1.55
CA LEU A 101 6.04 -17.56 -2.13
C LEU A 101 5.04 -18.73 -2.17
N SER A 102 3.79 -18.46 -1.81
CA SER A 102 2.71 -19.43 -1.89
C SER A 102 1.50 -18.84 -2.63
N PRO A 103 0.80 -19.66 -3.44
CA PRO A 103 -0.40 -19.20 -4.12
C PRO A 103 -1.49 -18.82 -3.11
N CYS A 104 -2.21 -17.75 -3.42
CA CYS A 104 -3.43 -17.38 -2.70
C CYS A 104 -4.63 -18.18 -3.20
N PRO A 105 -5.74 -18.21 -2.43
CA PRO A 105 -7.02 -18.68 -2.96
C PRO A 105 -7.39 -17.91 -4.25
N THR A 106 -8.21 -18.55 -5.09
CA THR A 106 -8.74 -17.88 -6.27
C THR A 106 -9.56 -16.65 -5.85
N PHE A 107 -9.16 -15.48 -6.34
CA PHE A 107 -9.88 -14.24 -6.12
C PHE A 107 -10.97 -14.05 -7.17
N SER A 108 -11.95 -13.21 -6.86
CA SER A 108 -12.91 -12.71 -7.83
C SER A 108 -12.53 -11.28 -8.21
N GLY A 109 -11.91 -11.09 -9.38
CA GLY A 109 -11.55 -9.79 -9.93
C GLY A 109 -10.18 -9.25 -9.49
N MET A 110 -9.32 -10.07 -8.83
CA MET A 110 -7.98 -9.66 -8.39
C MET A 110 -6.84 -10.52 -8.97
N GLU A 111 -7.13 -11.33 -9.97
CA GLU A 111 -6.21 -12.31 -10.55
C GLU A 111 -4.96 -11.63 -11.16
N GLY A 112 -5.12 -10.44 -11.73
CA GLY A 112 -4.03 -9.67 -12.32
C GLY A 112 -3.11 -8.92 -11.34
N THR A 113 -3.38 -9.00 -10.02
CA THR A 113 -2.60 -8.24 -9.02
C THR A 113 -1.31 -8.92 -8.59
N ALA A 114 -1.03 -10.15 -9.07
CA ALA A 114 0.11 -10.97 -8.62
C ALA A 114 0.20 -11.03 -7.08
N THR A 115 -0.93 -11.25 -6.41
CA THR A 115 -1.01 -11.35 -4.96
C THR A 115 -0.64 -12.77 -4.51
N LEU A 116 0.36 -12.88 -3.65
CA LEU A 116 0.88 -14.14 -3.12
C LEU A 116 1.00 -14.10 -1.60
N GLY A 117 1.03 -15.28 -0.98
CA GLY A 117 1.48 -15.43 0.39
C GLY A 117 3.00 -15.33 0.45
N LEU A 118 3.54 -14.64 1.44
CA LEU A 118 4.96 -14.39 1.64
C LEU A 118 5.40 -14.98 2.98
N GLY A 119 6.12 -16.07 2.93
CA GLY A 119 6.63 -16.80 4.11
C GLY A 119 8.08 -16.44 4.43
N PHE A 120 8.40 -16.38 5.72
CA PHE A 120 9.73 -16.13 6.27
C PHE A 120 10.11 -17.29 7.18
N SER A 121 11.24 -17.93 6.93
CA SER A 121 11.80 -19.01 7.74
C SER A 121 13.27 -18.76 7.95
N GLY A 122 13.61 -18.10 9.05
CA GLY A 122 14.98 -17.74 9.38
C GLY A 122 15.62 -16.78 8.35
N HIS A 123 14.83 -15.93 7.68
CA HIS A 123 15.36 -14.98 6.71
C HIS A 123 16.26 -13.96 7.38
N ARG A 124 17.50 -13.84 6.88
CA ARG A 124 18.48 -12.87 7.36
C ARG A 124 18.29 -11.52 6.65
N VAL A 125 17.95 -10.51 7.43
CA VAL A 125 17.93 -9.11 6.98
C VAL A 125 19.28 -8.47 7.30
N PRO A 126 20.15 -8.26 6.33
CA PRO A 126 21.43 -7.61 6.56
C PRO A 126 21.22 -6.13 6.91
N ALA A 127 22.13 -5.57 7.72
CA ALA A 127 22.05 -4.17 8.15
C ALA A 127 21.81 -3.19 7.00
N ARG A 128 22.43 -3.41 5.84
CA ARG A 128 22.28 -2.57 4.65
C ARG A 128 20.85 -2.52 4.06
N ASN A 129 20.01 -3.51 4.37
CA ASN A 129 18.62 -3.61 3.91
C ASN A 129 17.61 -3.01 4.92
N ILE A 130 18.09 -2.53 6.07
CA ILE A 130 17.24 -1.90 7.07
C ILE A 130 16.87 -0.49 6.61
N VAL A 131 15.57 -0.26 6.46
CA VAL A 131 15.03 1.08 6.15
C VAL A 131 14.92 1.92 7.41
N ALA A 132 14.40 1.35 8.50
CA ALA A 132 14.29 2.01 9.80
C ALA A 132 14.10 1.00 10.95
N CYS A 133 14.74 1.28 12.10
CA CYS A 133 14.50 0.59 13.36
C CYS A 133 14.84 1.55 14.54
N PRO A 134 13.85 2.03 15.31
CA PRO A 134 12.41 1.77 15.22
C PRO A 134 11.77 2.43 13.99
N ALA A 135 10.79 1.76 13.38
CA ALA A 135 10.17 2.23 12.15
C ALA A 135 9.05 3.26 12.34
N ARG A 136 8.44 3.35 13.53
CA ARG A 136 7.30 4.28 13.78
C ARG A 136 7.57 5.74 13.40
N PRO A 137 8.71 6.35 13.74
CA PRO A 137 9.00 7.73 13.35
C PRO A 137 9.09 7.90 11.83
N TYR A 138 9.68 6.92 11.15
CA TYR A 138 9.77 6.90 9.69
C TYR A 138 8.38 6.79 9.05
N VAL A 139 7.57 5.84 9.50
CA VAL A 139 6.18 5.65 9.05
C VAL A 139 5.36 6.91 9.25
N ALA A 140 5.46 7.55 10.43
CA ALA A 140 4.76 8.81 10.69
C ALA A 140 5.11 9.90 9.67
N GLY A 141 6.34 9.88 9.15
CA GLY A 141 6.81 10.82 8.14
C GLY A 141 6.31 10.59 6.72
N ILE A 142 5.93 9.36 6.37
CA ILE A 142 5.52 9.00 5.02
C ILE A 142 4.04 8.63 4.92
N ARG A 143 3.34 8.47 6.04
CA ARG A 143 1.97 7.92 6.09
C ARG A 143 0.98 8.65 5.21
N ALA A 144 1.05 9.98 5.14
CA ALA A 144 0.13 10.77 4.32
C ALA A 144 0.37 10.53 2.83
N ALA A 145 1.64 10.52 2.39
CA ALA A 145 2.01 10.19 1.02
C ALA A 145 1.57 8.76 0.64
N PHE A 146 1.75 7.80 1.56
CA PHE A 146 1.35 6.41 1.34
C PHE A 146 -0.17 6.27 1.17
N VAL A 147 -0.97 6.98 1.98
CA VAL A 147 -2.43 6.99 1.85
C VAL A 147 -2.89 7.71 0.59
N LEU A 148 -2.23 8.83 0.21
CA LEU A 148 -2.52 9.53 -1.04
C LEU A 148 -2.34 8.65 -2.29
N LEU A 149 -1.32 7.79 -2.31
CA LEU A 149 -1.14 6.82 -3.41
C LEU A 149 -2.33 5.87 -3.55
N GLN A 150 -2.97 5.49 -2.44
CA GLN A 150 -4.13 4.61 -2.46
C GLN A 150 -5.40 5.30 -3.01
N CYS A 151 -5.46 6.63 -3.00
CA CYS A 151 -6.57 7.35 -3.64
C CYS A 151 -6.68 7.03 -5.13
N GLY A 152 -5.55 6.72 -5.80
CA GLY A 152 -5.54 6.33 -7.20
C GLY A 152 -6.32 5.05 -7.49
N ILE A 153 -6.34 4.11 -6.55
CA ILE A 153 -7.11 2.86 -6.67
C ILE A 153 -8.61 3.18 -6.67
N GLY A 154 -9.08 3.95 -5.68
CA GLY A 154 -10.49 4.35 -5.59
C GLY A 154 -10.93 5.19 -6.78
N TRP A 155 -10.10 6.16 -7.19
CA TRP A 155 -10.35 6.96 -8.38
C TRP A 155 -10.52 6.10 -9.63
N GLY A 156 -9.56 5.19 -9.90
CA GLY A 156 -9.61 4.34 -11.09
C GLY A 156 -10.86 3.46 -11.15
N VAL A 157 -11.29 2.93 -10.03
CA VAL A 157 -12.50 2.08 -9.99
C VAL A 157 -13.78 2.91 -10.21
N ILE A 158 -13.89 4.10 -9.62
CA ILE A 158 -15.05 4.98 -9.83
C ILE A 158 -15.10 5.43 -11.31
N GLN A 159 -13.95 5.82 -11.89
CA GLN A 159 -13.89 6.20 -13.30
C GLN A 159 -14.33 5.05 -14.21
N GLY A 160 -13.81 3.83 -13.98
CA GLY A 160 -14.20 2.65 -14.74
C GLY A 160 -15.70 2.34 -14.63
N ALA A 161 -16.31 2.56 -13.47
CA ALA A 161 -17.76 2.41 -13.30
C ALA A 161 -18.55 3.46 -14.11
N ILE A 162 -18.13 4.73 -14.08
CA ILE A 162 -18.74 5.81 -14.86
C ILE A 162 -18.62 5.52 -16.37
N ASP A 163 -17.45 5.06 -16.81
CA ASP A 163 -17.23 4.71 -18.23
C ASP A 163 -18.13 3.56 -18.66
N SER A 164 -18.29 2.53 -17.83
CA SER A 164 -19.21 1.42 -18.08
C SER A 164 -20.69 1.88 -18.15
N MET A 165 -21.09 2.84 -17.31
CA MET A 165 -22.43 3.44 -17.39
C MET A 165 -22.64 4.14 -18.75
N ARG A 166 -21.64 4.88 -19.23
CA ARG A 166 -21.69 5.57 -20.53
C ARG A 166 -21.73 4.61 -21.71
N GLU A 167 -21.00 3.50 -21.65
CA GLU A 167 -20.99 2.47 -22.69
C GLU A 167 -22.39 1.89 -22.96
N VAL A 168 -23.18 1.69 -21.91
CA VAL A 168 -24.53 1.12 -22.03
C VAL A 168 -25.61 2.17 -22.29
N GLU A 169 -25.30 3.46 -22.31
CA GLU A 169 -26.27 4.54 -22.47
C GLU A 169 -26.99 4.48 -23.79
N ALA A 170 -26.32 4.11 -24.87
CA ALA A 170 -26.93 3.95 -26.19
C ALA A 170 -28.06 2.88 -26.24
N SER A 171 -27.94 1.83 -25.41
CA SER A 171 -28.90 0.72 -25.38
C SER A 171 -29.91 0.82 -24.24
N LEU A 172 -29.48 1.30 -23.07
CA LEU A 172 -30.25 1.32 -21.82
C LEU A 172 -30.61 2.72 -21.33
N GLY A 173 -30.15 3.80 -21.97
CA GLY A 173 -30.40 5.16 -21.55
C GLY A 173 -31.87 5.51 -21.34
N HIS A 174 -32.79 4.88 -22.11
CA HIS A 174 -34.21 5.07 -21.93
C HIS A 174 -34.77 4.56 -20.59
N VAL A 175 -34.06 3.62 -19.97
CA VAL A 175 -34.34 3.10 -18.59
C VAL A 175 -33.50 3.82 -17.58
N ASN A 176 -32.17 3.92 -17.80
CA ASN A 176 -31.20 4.43 -16.85
C ASN A 176 -31.37 5.92 -16.52
N ARG A 177 -32.03 6.69 -17.40
CA ARG A 177 -32.39 8.11 -17.15
C ARG A 177 -33.24 8.34 -15.89
N PHE A 178 -33.85 7.29 -15.35
CA PHE A 178 -34.64 7.36 -14.11
C PHE A 178 -33.85 7.01 -12.85
N LEU A 179 -32.57 6.65 -12.98
CA LEU A 179 -31.68 6.43 -11.85
C LEU A 179 -31.28 7.78 -11.25
N ASP A 180 -31.17 7.82 -9.91
CA ASP A 180 -30.79 9.02 -9.17
C ASP A 180 -29.37 9.48 -9.52
N ASP A 181 -28.45 8.52 -9.74
CA ASP A 181 -27.05 8.78 -10.05
C ASP A 181 -26.85 8.73 -11.58
N GLN A 182 -26.55 9.86 -12.18
CA GLN A 182 -26.27 9.99 -13.62
C GLN A 182 -24.76 10.11 -13.87
N PRO A 183 -24.23 9.57 -14.98
CA PRO A 183 -22.78 9.56 -15.24
C PRO A 183 -22.09 10.92 -15.15
N ASP A 184 -22.75 11.98 -15.63
CA ASP A 184 -22.18 13.32 -15.62
C ASP A 184 -22.15 13.94 -14.22
N ALA A 185 -23.15 13.67 -13.40
CA ALA A 185 -23.16 14.10 -11.99
C ALA A 185 -22.05 13.40 -11.20
N LEU A 186 -21.90 12.08 -11.37
CA LEU A 186 -20.85 11.29 -10.74
C LEU A 186 -19.46 11.73 -11.22
N GLN A 187 -19.30 12.06 -12.49
CA GLN A 187 -18.03 12.57 -13.02
C GLN A 187 -17.66 13.91 -12.38
N ALA A 188 -18.62 14.82 -12.23
CA ALA A 188 -18.37 16.11 -11.60
C ALA A 188 -17.95 15.97 -10.12
N GLU A 189 -18.55 15.03 -9.38
CA GLU A 189 -18.14 14.71 -8.01
C GLU A 189 -16.73 14.12 -7.96
N LEU A 190 -16.43 13.17 -8.84
CA LEU A 190 -15.10 12.57 -8.95
C LEU A 190 -14.04 13.62 -9.28
N ASP A 191 -14.29 14.50 -10.25
CA ASP A 191 -13.37 15.56 -10.66
C ASP A 191 -13.06 16.51 -9.50
N ALA A 192 -14.08 16.86 -8.69
CA ALA A 192 -13.89 17.69 -7.51
C ALA A 192 -12.99 16.99 -6.44
N ILE A 193 -13.17 15.70 -6.23
CA ILE A 193 -12.32 14.92 -5.31
C ILE A 193 -10.89 14.82 -5.86
N VAL A 194 -10.74 14.52 -7.14
CA VAL A 194 -9.44 14.42 -7.82
C VAL A 194 -8.66 15.74 -7.72
N ALA A 195 -9.31 16.88 -7.94
CA ALA A 195 -8.68 18.19 -7.78
C ALA A 195 -8.15 18.41 -6.35
N ARG A 196 -8.88 17.95 -5.32
CA ARG A 196 -8.41 18.01 -3.93
C ARG A 196 -7.23 17.06 -3.68
N VAL A 197 -7.26 15.83 -4.19
CA VAL A 197 -6.14 14.88 -4.11
C VAL A 197 -4.89 15.47 -4.74
N GLN A 198 -5.00 16.04 -5.93
CA GLN A 198 -3.88 16.67 -6.63
C GLN A 198 -3.29 17.84 -5.85
N LYS A 199 -4.13 18.67 -5.21
CA LYS A 199 -3.69 19.76 -4.34
C LYS A 199 -2.89 19.23 -3.13
N LEU A 200 -3.35 18.16 -2.48
CA LEU A 200 -2.65 17.54 -1.35
C LEU A 200 -1.34 16.86 -1.81
N ALA A 201 -1.33 16.28 -3.01
CA ALA A 201 -0.14 15.65 -3.59
C ALA A 201 0.98 16.64 -3.92
N ALA A 202 0.72 17.95 -3.95
CA ALA A 202 1.77 18.97 -4.09
C ALA A 202 2.71 19.03 -2.87
N THR A 203 2.24 18.59 -1.68
CA THR A 203 3.03 18.55 -0.44
C THR A 203 2.88 17.19 0.28
N PRO A 204 3.21 16.05 -0.37
CA PRO A 204 2.83 14.72 0.10
C PRO A 204 3.53 14.30 1.40
N PHE A 205 4.61 14.97 1.78
CA PHE A 205 5.38 14.72 3.00
C PHE A 205 5.10 15.72 4.12
N GLU A 206 4.00 16.47 4.01
CA GLU A 206 3.49 17.27 5.13
C GLU A 206 3.09 16.33 6.30
N THR A 207 3.55 16.65 7.51
CA THR A 207 3.44 15.75 8.66
C THR A 207 2.44 16.21 9.72
N SER A 208 1.75 17.32 9.50
CA SER A 208 0.74 17.78 10.44
C SER A 208 -0.44 16.80 10.52
N ASN A 209 -0.99 16.67 11.73
CA ASN A 209 -2.17 15.83 11.90
C ASN A 209 -3.37 16.33 11.09
N ALA A 210 -3.51 17.65 10.92
CA ALA A 210 -4.57 18.22 10.10
C ALA A 210 -4.48 17.76 8.65
N PHE A 211 -3.27 17.80 8.06
CA PHE A 211 -3.03 17.31 6.71
C PHE A 211 -3.36 15.81 6.58
N PHE A 212 -2.89 15.00 7.54
CA PHE A 212 -3.16 13.56 7.52
C PHE A 212 -4.66 13.26 7.64
N ILE A 213 -5.40 13.97 8.50
CA ILE A 213 -6.85 13.82 8.63
C ILE A 213 -7.56 14.17 7.33
N GLU A 214 -7.16 15.24 6.65
CA GLU A 214 -7.73 15.62 5.36
C GLU A 214 -7.51 14.54 4.29
N VAL A 215 -6.27 14.03 4.17
CA VAL A 215 -5.94 12.91 3.28
C VAL A 215 -6.79 11.69 3.60
N TYR A 216 -6.94 11.35 4.88
CA TYR A 216 -7.72 10.19 5.31
C TYR A 216 -9.21 10.33 4.99
N ILE A 217 -9.79 11.52 5.19
CA ILE A 217 -11.19 11.81 4.85
C ILE A 217 -11.44 11.65 3.35
N ILE A 218 -10.55 12.20 2.51
CA ILE A 218 -10.69 12.08 1.06
C ILE A 218 -10.59 10.62 0.61
N THR A 219 -9.64 9.88 1.14
CA THR A 219 -9.48 8.46 0.82
C THR A 219 -10.73 7.66 1.21
N ASN A 220 -11.29 7.90 2.40
CA ASN A 220 -12.51 7.24 2.82
C ASN A 220 -13.72 7.65 1.95
N ASN A 221 -13.83 8.89 1.54
CA ASN A 221 -14.90 9.34 0.65
C ASN A 221 -14.84 8.62 -0.69
N LEU A 222 -13.65 8.46 -1.28
CA LEU A 222 -13.46 7.66 -2.50
C LEU A 222 -13.89 6.20 -2.30
N ILE A 223 -13.54 5.58 -1.17
CA ILE A 223 -13.91 4.20 -0.85
C ILE A 223 -15.43 4.06 -0.67
N ILE A 224 -16.06 4.96 0.09
CA ILE A 224 -17.50 4.91 0.40
C ILE A 224 -18.33 5.20 -0.85
N SER A 225 -17.97 6.21 -1.64
CA SER A 225 -18.63 6.51 -2.91
C SER A 225 -18.57 5.31 -3.86
N HIS A 226 -17.42 4.66 -3.92
CA HIS A 226 -17.23 3.44 -4.71
C HIS A 226 -18.17 2.31 -4.25
N TYR A 227 -18.25 2.04 -2.95
CA TYR A 227 -19.09 0.96 -2.41
C TYR A 227 -20.58 1.20 -2.69
N ASN A 228 -21.04 2.41 -2.51
CA ASN A 228 -22.43 2.78 -2.75
C ASN A 228 -22.82 2.73 -4.24
N ASN A 229 -21.90 3.12 -5.14
CA ASN A 229 -22.16 3.16 -6.57
C ASN A 229 -22.08 1.77 -7.21
N LEU A 230 -21.16 0.91 -6.80
CA LEU A 230 -21.10 -0.50 -7.26
C LEU A 230 -22.35 -1.28 -6.87
N LEU A 231 -22.87 -1.12 -5.66
CA LEU A 231 -24.12 -1.79 -5.24
C LEU A 231 -25.33 -1.38 -6.07
N LYS A 232 -25.37 -0.15 -6.58
CA LYS A 232 -26.48 0.35 -7.42
C LYS A 232 -26.38 -0.12 -8.88
N ILE A 233 -25.18 -0.47 -9.36
CA ILE A 233 -24.97 -0.98 -10.73
C ILE A 233 -25.26 -2.49 -10.83
N ILE A 234 -25.11 -3.22 -9.71
CA ILE A 234 -25.28 -4.69 -9.67
C ILE A 234 -26.73 -5.10 -9.34
N LEU A 235 -27.52 -4.23 -8.74
CA LEU A 235 -28.94 -4.44 -8.42
C LEU A 235 -29.87 -3.87 -9.46
#